data_433e2b87dc18882489a1522dc62b18e2
#
_entry.id   433e2b87dc18882489a1522dc62b18e2
#
_cell.length_a   1.000
_cell.length_b   1.000
_cell.length_c   1.000
_cell.angle_alpha   90.00
_cell.angle_beta   90.00
_cell.angle_gamma   90.00
#
_symmetry.space_group_name_H-M   'P 1'
#
loop_
_entity.id
_entity.type
_entity.pdbx_description
1 polymer ?
#
loop_
_entity_poly.entity_id
_entity_poly.type
_entity_poly.pdbx_seq_one_letter_code
_entity_poly.pdbx_strand_id
1 'polypeptide(L)'
;MKNQHWVLLFALLALWAGVIPAGHAVASDQNVSAGQVGAAFDLYGKLSAKQGNLFFSPFSISSAMGMVQAGAQGETLAQMNRALHFGPKTHEEMLAMRRSFAAAPEEAGQLHVANSIWPSVNYPFLPSYIALLKDYYGVEVKPQNYKQNAEKARLLINHWVEEKTQDRIR
;
A
#
# COMPACT_ATOMS: atom_id res chain seq x y z
N MET A 1 14.77 -16.25 66.19
CA MET A 1 13.74 -16.69 65.25
C MET A 1 13.21 -15.49 64.46
N LYS A 2 13.98 -14.95 63.56
CA LYS A 2 13.59 -13.87 62.64
C LYS A 2 14.50 -14.00 61.42
N ASN A 3 14.10 -14.64 60.32
CA ASN A 3 14.68 -14.48 58.98
C ASN A 3 14.21 -15.53 57.95
N GLN A 4 13.13 -16.30 58.22
CA GLN A 4 12.65 -17.27 57.23
C GLN A 4 11.53 -16.77 56.31
N HIS A 5 10.93 -15.60 56.60
CA HIS A 5 9.81 -15.09 55.77
C HIS A 5 10.24 -14.32 54.52
N TRP A 6 11.48 -13.85 54.46
CA TRP A 6 11.97 -13.06 53.33
C TRP A 6 12.42 -13.92 52.15
N VAL A 7 12.82 -15.16 52.41
CA VAL A 7 13.28 -16.08 51.33
C VAL A 7 12.11 -16.59 50.48
N LEU A 8 10.92 -16.75 51.10
CA LEU A 8 9.73 -17.19 50.38
C LEU A 8 9.10 -16.09 49.49
N LEU A 9 9.27 -14.81 49.85
CA LEU A 9 8.77 -13.68 49.04
C LEU A 9 9.60 -13.46 47.80
N PHE A 10 10.90 -13.72 47.81
CA PHE A 10 11.76 -13.64 46.62
C PHE A 10 11.55 -14.81 45.66
N ALA A 11 11.22 -15.98 46.16
CA ALA A 11 10.95 -17.16 45.34
C ALA A 11 9.60 -17.04 44.58
N LEU A 12 8.61 -16.36 45.15
CA LEU A 12 7.31 -16.12 44.49
C LEU A 12 7.38 -14.99 43.45
N LEU A 13 8.26 -14.00 43.63
CA LEU A 13 8.48 -12.95 42.58
C LEU A 13 9.27 -13.46 41.38
N ALA A 14 10.15 -14.46 41.57
CA ALA A 14 10.90 -15.06 40.46
C ALA A 14 10.03 -15.98 39.59
N LEU A 15 8.95 -16.54 40.10
CA LEU A 15 8.03 -17.40 39.35
C LEU A 15 6.97 -16.60 38.54
N TRP A 16 6.80 -15.31 38.84
CA TRP A 16 5.85 -14.47 38.11
C TRP A 16 6.48 -13.71 36.91
N ALA A 17 7.79 -13.73 36.76
CA ALA A 17 8.50 -13.12 35.66
C ALA A 17 8.54 -14.05 34.39
N GLY A 18 7.95 -15.24 34.44
CA GLY A 18 8.04 -16.25 33.40
C GLY A 18 6.84 -16.37 32.45
N VAL A 19 5.79 -15.56 32.62
CA VAL A 19 4.68 -15.51 31.65
C VAL A 19 4.52 -14.07 31.18
N ILE A 20 5.53 -13.58 30.50
CA ILE A 20 5.26 -12.61 29.43
C ILE A 20 4.58 -13.49 28.37
N PRO A 21 3.29 -13.29 28.03
CA PRO A 21 2.77 -13.87 26.82
C PRO A 21 3.76 -13.40 25.76
N ALA A 22 4.37 -14.36 25.06
CA ALA A 22 5.06 -14.07 23.83
C ALA A 22 4.02 -13.31 23.01
N GLY A 23 4.06 -11.98 23.09
CA GLY A 23 3.34 -11.13 22.18
C GLY A 23 3.68 -11.76 20.85
N HIS A 24 2.67 -12.12 20.09
CA HIS A 24 2.86 -12.56 18.74
C HIS A 24 3.71 -11.45 18.16
N ALA A 25 5.02 -11.66 18.10
CA ALA A 25 5.83 -10.94 17.16
C ALA A 25 5.15 -11.28 15.83
N VAL A 26 4.22 -10.43 15.42
CA VAL A 26 3.94 -10.28 14.01
C VAL A 26 5.36 -10.09 13.50
N ALA A 27 5.91 -11.14 12.92
CA ALA A 27 7.09 -11.02 12.11
C ALA A 27 6.67 -9.96 11.09
N SER A 28 6.93 -8.72 11.44
CA SER A 28 6.89 -7.63 10.51
C SER A 28 7.96 -8.08 9.51
N ASP A 29 7.49 -8.63 8.43
CA ASP A 29 8.24 -8.67 7.19
C ASP A 29 8.45 -7.17 6.88
N GLN A 30 9.44 -6.58 7.60
CA GLN A 30 9.77 -5.16 7.56
C GLN A 30 10.52 -4.88 6.27
N ASN A 31 9.94 -5.33 5.16
CA ASN A 31 10.36 -4.99 3.82
C ASN A 31 9.44 -3.93 3.20
N VAL A 32 9.03 -2.96 3.99
CA VAL A 32 8.83 -1.64 3.39
C VAL A 32 10.23 -1.24 2.95
N SER A 33 10.52 -1.30 1.66
CA SER A 33 11.87 -1.01 1.20
C SER A 33 12.25 0.39 1.66
N ALA A 34 13.50 0.57 2.06
CA ALA A 34 14.04 1.89 2.39
C ALA A 34 13.79 2.89 1.24
N GLY A 35 13.68 2.40 0.01
CA GLY A 35 13.30 3.18 -1.16
C GLY A 35 11.92 3.80 -1.07
N GLN A 36 10.90 3.05 -0.65
CA GLN A 36 9.54 3.60 -0.52
C GLN A 36 9.43 4.68 0.54
N VAL A 37 10.14 4.48 1.65
CA VAL A 37 10.25 5.50 2.70
C VAL A 37 10.97 6.73 2.17
N GLY A 38 12.08 6.56 1.45
CA GLY A 38 12.82 7.65 0.80
C GLY A 38 11.96 8.45 -0.16
N ALA A 39 11.23 7.79 -1.06
CA ALA A 39 10.31 8.45 -1.99
C ALA A 39 9.21 9.24 -1.27
N ALA A 40 8.67 8.71 -0.16
CA ALA A 40 7.67 9.40 0.65
C ALA A 40 8.22 10.70 1.25
N PHE A 41 9.45 10.69 1.78
CA PHE A 41 10.11 11.89 2.33
C PHE A 41 10.48 12.89 1.25
N ASP A 42 10.99 12.46 0.11
CA ASP A 42 11.30 13.35 -1.01
C ASP A 42 10.04 14.06 -1.52
N LEU A 43 8.94 13.31 -1.64
CA LEU A 43 7.66 13.88 -2.04
C LEU A 43 7.13 14.86 -0.99
N TYR A 44 7.20 14.49 0.30
CA TYR A 44 6.83 15.36 1.41
C TYR A 44 7.64 16.66 1.38
N GLY A 45 8.95 16.59 1.23
CA GLY A 45 9.81 17.77 1.17
C GLY A 45 9.45 18.73 0.03
N LYS A 46 9.05 18.19 -1.13
CA LYS A 46 8.60 19.02 -2.27
C LYS A 46 7.21 19.63 -2.06
N LEU A 47 6.29 18.88 -1.47
CA LEU A 47 4.91 19.33 -1.27
C LEU A 47 4.78 20.29 -0.09
N SER A 48 5.54 20.08 0.99
CA SER A 48 5.52 20.92 2.19
C SER A 48 6.11 22.32 1.98
N ALA A 49 6.81 22.55 0.86
CA ALA A 49 7.26 23.89 0.49
C ALA A 49 6.11 24.86 0.16
N LYS A 50 4.91 24.34 -0.08
CA LYS A 50 3.71 25.16 -0.29
C LYS A 50 3.01 25.44 1.04
N GLN A 51 2.51 26.67 1.21
CA GLN A 51 1.72 27.01 2.40
C GLN A 51 0.36 26.29 2.39
N GLY A 52 -0.14 25.93 3.57
CA GLY A 52 -1.44 25.29 3.76
C GLY A 52 -1.32 23.88 4.35
N ASN A 53 -2.48 23.26 4.54
CA ASN A 53 -2.54 21.87 5.02
C ASN A 53 -2.14 20.92 3.91
N LEU A 54 -1.28 19.96 4.24
CA LEU A 54 -0.83 18.92 3.33
C LEU A 54 -1.39 17.56 3.78
N PHE A 55 -2.11 16.91 2.90
CA PHE A 55 -2.57 15.53 3.08
C PHE A 55 -2.35 14.75 1.79
N PHE A 56 -1.63 13.64 1.86
CA PHE A 56 -1.44 12.72 0.75
C PHE A 56 -1.10 11.31 1.26
N SER A 57 -1.29 10.31 0.43
CA SER A 57 -0.94 8.92 0.73
C SER A 57 0.28 8.51 -0.11
N PRO A 58 1.46 8.37 0.49
CA PRO A 58 2.64 7.86 -0.21
C PRO A 58 2.39 6.49 -0.85
N PHE A 59 1.72 5.58 -0.13
CA PHE A 59 1.39 4.25 -0.65
C PHE A 59 0.53 4.31 -1.92
N SER A 60 -0.50 5.15 -1.94
CA SER A 60 -1.38 5.28 -3.11
C SER A 60 -0.63 5.81 -4.32
N ILE A 61 0.26 6.79 -4.11
CA ILE A 61 1.09 7.35 -5.18
C ILE A 61 2.08 6.30 -5.69
N SER A 62 2.81 5.62 -4.79
CA SER A 62 3.76 4.57 -5.16
C SER A 62 3.07 3.40 -5.86
N SER A 63 1.87 3.01 -5.42
CA SER A 63 1.07 1.97 -6.05
C SER A 63 0.68 2.36 -7.48
N ALA A 64 0.15 3.58 -7.67
CA ALA A 64 -0.22 4.07 -9.01
C ALA A 64 1.01 4.16 -9.93
N MET A 65 2.12 4.71 -9.44
CA MET A 65 3.34 4.84 -10.21
C MET A 65 4.04 3.50 -10.48
N GLY A 66 3.93 2.53 -9.58
CA GLY A 66 4.40 1.16 -9.81
C GLY A 66 3.64 0.45 -10.93
N MET A 67 2.32 0.69 -11.04
CA MET A 67 1.55 0.20 -12.18
C MET A 67 2.03 0.80 -13.52
N VAL A 68 2.36 2.10 -13.53
CA VAL A 68 2.92 2.75 -14.74
C VAL A 68 4.32 2.22 -15.03
N GLN A 69 5.15 2.05 -14.01
CA GLN A 69 6.52 1.51 -14.12
C GLN A 69 6.53 0.11 -14.75
N ALA A 70 5.55 -0.74 -14.43
CA ALA A 70 5.42 -2.08 -15.01
C ALA A 70 5.27 -2.08 -16.55
N GLY A 71 4.81 -0.98 -17.14
CA GLY A 71 4.73 -0.79 -18.60
C GLY A 71 5.90 0.01 -19.20
N ALA A 72 6.80 0.55 -18.35
CA ALA A 72 7.90 1.38 -18.81
C ALA A 72 9.12 0.52 -19.22
N GLN A 73 9.91 1.04 -20.17
CA GLN A 73 11.14 0.40 -20.63
C GLN A 73 12.24 1.45 -20.86
N GLY A 74 13.47 0.96 -20.99
CA GLY A 74 14.64 1.78 -21.34
C GLY A 74 14.85 2.96 -20.40
N GLU A 75 15.10 4.13 -20.94
CA GLU A 75 15.41 5.34 -20.16
C GLU A 75 14.22 5.80 -19.29
N THR A 76 12.98 5.65 -19.76
CA THR A 76 11.78 5.96 -18.97
C THR A 76 11.74 5.12 -17.69
N LEU A 77 11.96 3.82 -17.78
CA LEU A 77 12.04 2.93 -16.63
C LEU A 77 13.17 3.35 -15.68
N ALA A 78 14.34 3.66 -16.22
CA ALA A 78 15.48 4.08 -15.42
C ALA A 78 15.22 5.40 -14.68
N GLN A 79 14.57 6.37 -15.32
CA GLN A 79 14.20 7.64 -14.69
C GLN A 79 13.14 7.45 -13.62
N MET A 80 12.14 6.63 -13.86
CA MET A 80 11.11 6.30 -12.85
C MET A 80 11.74 5.64 -11.63
N ASN A 81 12.63 4.67 -11.84
CA ASN A 81 13.30 3.98 -10.75
C ASN A 81 14.12 4.95 -9.89
N ARG A 82 14.84 5.87 -10.51
CA ARG A 82 15.60 6.90 -9.78
C ARG A 82 14.70 7.86 -9.00
N ALA A 83 13.66 8.39 -9.66
CA ALA A 83 12.81 9.43 -9.07
C ALA A 83 11.88 8.92 -7.97
N LEU A 84 11.48 7.64 -8.03
CA LEU A 84 10.52 7.02 -7.13
C LEU A 84 11.18 6.01 -6.18
N HIS A 85 12.51 5.90 -6.23
CA HIS A 85 13.30 4.93 -5.46
C HIS A 85 12.84 3.47 -5.67
N PHE A 86 12.36 3.16 -6.87
CA PHE A 86 11.92 1.82 -7.22
C PHE A 86 13.11 0.89 -7.49
N GLY A 87 12.97 -0.34 -7.04
CA GLY A 87 13.96 -1.39 -7.19
C GLY A 87 13.41 -2.62 -7.93
N PRO A 88 14.22 -3.67 -8.04
CA PRO A 88 13.82 -4.89 -8.73
C PRO A 88 12.67 -5.65 -8.07
N LYS A 89 12.37 -5.37 -6.80
CA LYS A 89 11.32 -6.01 -6.00
C LYS A 89 10.10 -5.09 -5.76
N THR A 90 9.98 -3.99 -6.49
CA THR A 90 8.92 -3.00 -6.26
C THR A 90 7.52 -3.62 -6.30
N HIS A 91 7.24 -4.54 -7.23
CA HIS A 91 5.91 -5.14 -7.35
C HIS A 91 5.61 -6.09 -6.18
N GLU A 92 6.58 -6.90 -5.77
CA GLU A 92 6.47 -7.80 -4.62
C GLU A 92 6.24 -7.01 -3.33
N GLU A 93 6.94 -5.91 -3.14
CA GLU A 93 6.79 -5.02 -2.00
C GLU A 93 5.40 -4.38 -1.97
N MET A 94 4.88 -3.92 -3.11
CA MET A 94 3.51 -3.39 -3.23
C MET A 94 2.47 -4.46 -2.87
N LEU A 95 2.66 -5.69 -3.32
CA LEU A 95 1.79 -6.81 -2.97
C LEU A 95 1.82 -7.11 -1.47
N ALA A 96 3.01 -7.14 -0.88
CA ALA A 96 3.18 -7.39 0.56
C ALA A 96 2.48 -6.31 1.40
N MET A 97 2.67 -5.03 1.07
CA MET A 97 2.00 -3.91 1.74
C MET A 97 0.47 -4.00 1.59
N ARG A 98 -0.03 -4.25 0.39
CA ARG A 98 -1.47 -4.41 0.15
C ARG A 98 -2.07 -5.54 0.98
N ARG A 99 -1.36 -6.66 1.08
CA ARG A 99 -1.78 -7.81 1.92
C ARG A 99 -1.76 -7.48 3.41
N SER A 100 -0.76 -6.76 3.88
CA SER A 100 -0.69 -6.35 5.28
C SER A 100 -1.83 -5.42 5.68
N PHE A 101 -2.23 -4.48 4.80
CA PHE A 101 -3.40 -3.64 5.03
C PHE A 101 -4.71 -4.43 5.06
N ALA A 102 -4.86 -5.41 4.16
CA ALA A 102 -6.05 -6.27 4.12
C ALA A 102 -6.14 -7.22 5.33
N ALA A 103 -5.02 -7.54 5.97
CA ALA A 103 -4.95 -8.41 7.14
C ALA A 103 -5.01 -7.62 8.47
N ALA A 104 -5.07 -6.28 8.43
CA ALA A 104 -5.15 -5.47 9.64
C ALA A 104 -6.47 -5.75 10.38
N PRO A 105 -6.44 -5.91 11.72
CA PRO A 105 -7.64 -6.13 12.51
C PRO A 105 -8.59 -4.92 12.42
N GLU A 106 -9.89 -5.17 12.51
CA GLU A 106 -10.92 -4.11 12.41
C GLU A 106 -10.74 -3.01 13.47
N GLU A 107 -10.22 -3.35 14.64
CA GLU A 107 -9.93 -2.40 15.72
C GLU A 107 -8.83 -1.39 15.36
N ALA A 108 -7.95 -1.71 14.43
CA ALA A 108 -6.92 -0.81 13.91
C ALA A 108 -7.46 0.22 12.91
N GLY A 109 -8.75 0.13 12.58
CA GLY A 109 -9.40 0.94 11.56
C GLY A 109 -9.46 0.23 10.20
N GLN A 110 -10.40 0.65 9.36
CA GLN A 110 -10.58 0.08 8.03
C GLN A 110 -9.83 0.90 6.99
N LEU A 111 -8.88 0.28 6.28
CA LEU A 111 -8.22 0.83 5.13
C LEU A 111 -8.66 0.09 3.86
N HIS A 112 -9.44 0.76 3.03
CA HIS A 112 -9.86 0.22 1.75
C HIS A 112 -8.92 0.70 0.65
N VAL A 113 -8.28 -0.23 -0.03
CA VAL A 113 -7.41 0.04 -1.18
C VAL A 113 -8.08 -0.51 -2.43
N ALA A 114 -8.39 0.37 -3.37
CA ALA A 114 -8.99 0.00 -4.65
C ALA A 114 -8.20 0.63 -5.81
N ASN A 115 -7.77 -0.22 -6.74
CA ASN A 115 -7.07 0.20 -7.94
C ASN A 115 -7.83 -0.26 -9.18
N SER A 116 -7.91 0.61 -10.19
CA SER A 116 -8.51 0.27 -11.47
C SER A 116 -7.79 0.96 -12.62
N ILE A 117 -7.81 0.35 -13.78
CA ILE A 117 -7.42 0.99 -15.03
C ILE A 117 -8.58 0.93 -16.01
N TRP A 118 -8.76 2.02 -16.74
CA TRP A 118 -9.87 2.23 -17.68
C TRP A 118 -9.30 2.49 -19.07
N PRO A 119 -8.70 1.47 -19.73
CA PRO A 119 -8.07 1.67 -21.02
C PRO A 119 -9.11 1.95 -22.11
N SER A 120 -8.70 2.58 -23.20
CA SER A 120 -9.52 2.62 -24.41
C SER A 120 -9.63 1.23 -25.01
N VAL A 121 -10.84 0.83 -25.44
CA VAL A 121 -11.08 -0.47 -26.11
C VAL A 121 -10.21 -0.65 -27.36
N ASN A 122 -9.74 0.45 -27.95
CA ASN A 122 -8.91 0.43 -29.16
C ASN A 122 -7.40 0.40 -28.87
N TYR A 123 -7.01 0.31 -27.59
CA TYR A 123 -5.60 0.30 -27.20
C TYR A 123 -5.24 -1.05 -26.60
N PRO A 124 -4.56 -1.92 -27.36
CA PRO A 124 -4.20 -3.24 -26.86
C PRO A 124 -3.09 -3.14 -25.82
N PHE A 125 -3.34 -3.72 -24.64
CA PHE A 125 -2.31 -3.94 -23.65
C PHE A 125 -1.78 -5.37 -23.75
N LEU A 126 -0.50 -5.57 -23.44
CA LEU A 126 0.09 -6.89 -23.37
C LEU A 126 -0.62 -7.72 -22.29
N PRO A 127 -1.00 -8.97 -22.57
CA PRO A 127 -1.63 -9.84 -21.56
C PRO A 127 -0.78 -10.00 -20.28
N SER A 128 0.55 -10.06 -20.41
CA SER A 128 1.48 -10.13 -19.29
C SER A 128 1.43 -8.88 -18.41
N TYR A 129 1.29 -7.69 -18.97
CA TYR A 129 1.11 -6.45 -18.22
C TYR A 129 -0.19 -6.47 -17.44
N ILE A 130 -1.30 -6.87 -18.05
CA ILE A 130 -2.59 -6.97 -17.38
C ILE A 130 -2.54 -8.01 -16.24
N ALA A 131 -1.90 -9.16 -16.46
CA ALA A 131 -1.71 -10.17 -15.43
C ALA A 131 -0.92 -9.61 -14.23
N LEU A 132 0.22 -8.95 -14.48
CA LEU A 132 1.02 -8.30 -13.44
C LEU A 132 0.19 -7.32 -12.62
N LEU A 133 -0.59 -6.45 -13.25
CA LEU A 133 -1.42 -5.48 -12.55
C LEU A 133 -2.47 -6.13 -11.66
N LYS A 134 -3.08 -7.21 -12.13
CA LYS A 134 -4.06 -7.97 -11.33
C LYS A 134 -3.39 -8.65 -10.13
N ASP A 135 -2.28 -9.33 -10.36
CA ASP A 135 -1.62 -10.16 -9.36
C ASP A 135 -1.00 -9.32 -8.24
N TYR A 136 -0.27 -8.28 -8.60
CA TYR A 136 0.47 -7.46 -7.62
C TYR A 136 -0.35 -6.30 -7.05
N TYR A 137 -1.21 -5.66 -7.85
CA TYR A 137 -1.92 -4.45 -7.45
C TYR A 137 -3.41 -4.65 -7.22
N GLY A 138 -3.97 -5.83 -7.53
CA GLY A 138 -5.39 -6.12 -7.39
C GLY A 138 -6.27 -5.26 -8.29
N VAL A 139 -5.78 -4.94 -9.48
CA VAL A 139 -6.42 -3.98 -10.39
C VAL A 139 -7.64 -4.57 -11.06
N GLU A 140 -8.73 -3.81 -11.08
CA GLU A 140 -9.84 -4.03 -11.98
C GLU A 140 -9.54 -3.37 -13.34
N VAL A 141 -9.63 -4.14 -14.43
CA VAL A 141 -9.40 -3.64 -15.80
C VAL A 141 -10.74 -3.51 -16.50
N LYS A 142 -11.13 -2.28 -16.84
CA LYS A 142 -12.46 -1.94 -17.38
C LYS A 142 -12.33 -1.11 -18.67
N PRO A 143 -12.14 -1.72 -19.84
CA PRO A 143 -12.00 -1.01 -21.10
C PRO A 143 -13.21 -0.13 -21.43
N GLN A 144 -12.97 1.09 -21.93
CA GLN A 144 -14.01 2.06 -22.26
C GLN A 144 -13.87 2.58 -23.71
N ASN A 145 -15.01 2.89 -24.32
CA ASN A 145 -15.03 3.53 -25.64
C ASN A 145 -15.20 5.04 -25.52
N TYR A 146 -14.13 5.73 -25.20
CA TYR A 146 -14.14 7.19 -25.03
C TYR A 146 -14.52 7.96 -26.30
N LYS A 147 -14.22 7.42 -27.48
CA LYS A 147 -14.53 8.08 -28.76
C LYS A 147 -16.04 8.11 -29.04
N GLN A 148 -16.76 7.06 -28.66
CA GLN A 148 -18.19 6.98 -28.92
C GLN A 148 -19.02 7.58 -27.78
N ASN A 149 -18.58 7.43 -26.55
CA ASN A 149 -19.36 7.90 -25.39
C ASN A 149 -18.49 8.21 -24.17
N ALA A 150 -17.84 9.37 -24.20
CA ALA A 150 -17.01 9.82 -23.09
C ALA A 150 -17.81 10.04 -21.79
N GLU A 151 -19.07 10.53 -21.92
CA GLU A 151 -19.94 10.78 -20.78
C GLU A 151 -20.33 9.48 -20.06
N LYS A 152 -20.65 8.43 -20.80
CA LYS A 152 -20.91 7.10 -20.21
C LYS A 152 -19.69 6.59 -19.49
N ALA A 153 -18.49 6.75 -20.06
CA ALA A 153 -17.25 6.34 -19.39
C ALA A 153 -17.04 7.12 -18.08
N ARG A 154 -17.27 8.44 -18.08
CA ARG A 154 -17.18 9.28 -16.88
C ARG A 154 -18.15 8.80 -15.80
N LEU A 155 -19.39 8.53 -16.14
CA LEU A 155 -20.41 8.05 -15.18
C LEU A 155 -20.03 6.69 -14.59
N LEU A 156 -19.52 5.77 -15.41
CA LEU A 156 -19.07 4.45 -14.93
C LEU A 156 -17.87 4.56 -13.98
N ILE A 157 -16.91 5.45 -14.27
CA ILE A 157 -15.76 5.70 -13.40
C ILE A 157 -16.22 6.28 -12.06
N ASN A 158 -17.07 7.31 -12.10
CA ASN A 158 -17.59 7.94 -10.88
C ASN A 158 -18.37 6.94 -10.02
N HIS A 159 -19.26 6.16 -10.64
CA HIS A 159 -20.01 5.13 -9.92
C HIS A 159 -19.09 4.07 -9.26
N TRP A 160 -18.02 3.66 -9.96
CA TRP A 160 -17.03 2.76 -9.36
C TRP A 160 -16.33 3.39 -8.16
N VAL A 161 -15.99 4.69 -8.24
CA VAL A 161 -15.40 5.43 -7.10
C VAL A 161 -16.38 5.49 -5.93
N GLU A 162 -17.64 5.84 -6.17
CA GLU A 162 -18.70 5.85 -5.16
C GLU A 162 -18.81 4.49 -4.45
N GLU A 163 -18.92 3.40 -5.22
CA GLU A 163 -19.00 2.04 -4.69
C GLU A 163 -17.79 1.71 -3.80
N LYS A 164 -16.56 1.95 -4.31
CA LYS A 164 -15.33 1.61 -3.58
C LYS A 164 -15.07 2.49 -2.36
N THR A 165 -15.66 3.66 -2.31
CA THR A 165 -15.54 4.59 -1.19
C THR A 165 -16.77 4.59 -0.27
N GLN A 166 -17.71 3.66 -0.46
CA GLN A 166 -18.94 3.61 0.33
C GLN A 166 -19.68 4.97 0.33
N ASP A 167 -19.85 5.55 -0.85
CA ASP A 167 -20.50 6.85 -1.12
C ASP A 167 -19.81 8.07 -0.48
N ARG A 168 -18.58 7.92 0.01
CA ARG A 168 -17.84 9.05 0.62
C ARG A 168 -17.24 10.00 -0.41
N ILE A 169 -16.98 9.52 -1.63
CA ILE A 169 -16.52 10.30 -2.78
C ILE A 169 -17.54 10.13 -3.89
N ARG A 170 -18.06 11.26 -4.37
CA ARG A 170 -19.09 11.32 -5.43
C ARG A 170 -18.62 12.17 -6.61
#